data_6e1e1a2000f39f70389591643b9852e5
#
_entry.id   6e1e1a2000f39f70389591643b9852e5
#
_cell.length_a   1.000
_cell.length_b   1.000
_cell.length_c   1.000
_cell.angle_alpha   90.00
_cell.angle_beta   90.00
_cell.angle_gamma   90.00
#
_symmetry.space_group_name_H-M   'P 1'
#
loop_
_entity.id
_entity.type
_entity.pdbx_description
1 polymer ?
#
loop_
_entity_poly.entity_id
_entity_poly.type
_entity_poly.pdbx_seq_one_letter_code
_entity_poly.pdbx_strand_id
1 'polypeptide(L)'
;MLVASTAARPMDMIIRGCQVIIQQYRSGQTEAFYQRMLQIHLYHSGIVCLAEVDVFAMSGAVPVLVGRIDLEVDHSTILELKVCNQILPKHVQQLLRYVRARQATGMNVQHAAVICFTDSNTVIVREEDLRPPQPPAKGVVRSRFFPPPN
;
A
#
# COMPACT_ATOMS: atom_id res chain seq x y z
N MET A 1 -24.49 26.93 -10.71
CA MET A 1 -23.06 26.60 -10.84
C MET A 1 -22.77 25.47 -9.87
N LEU A 2 -22.72 24.23 -10.37
CA LEU A 2 -22.38 23.05 -9.57
C LEU A 2 -20.87 23.10 -9.34
N VAL A 3 -20.45 23.46 -8.12
CA VAL A 3 -19.08 23.24 -7.70
C VAL A 3 -18.92 21.73 -7.58
N ALA A 4 -18.20 21.12 -8.51
CA ALA A 4 -17.80 19.73 -8.37
C ALA A 4 -16.99 19.64 -7.07
N SER A 5 -17.59 19.05 -6.03
CA SER A 5 -16.87 18.64 -4.84
C SER A 5 -15.84 17.62 -5.31
N THR A 6 -14.60 18.02 -5.40
CA THR A 6 -13.49 17.06 -5.56
C THR A 6 -13.47 16.23 -4.28
N ALA A 7 -14.08 15.06 -4.33
CA ALA A 7 -13.97 14.08 -3.25
C ALA A 7 -12.48 13.87 -2.94
N ALA A 8 -12.10 14.03 -1.67
CA ALA A 8 -10.73 13.80 -1.24
C ALA A 8 -10.31 12.38 -1.66
N ARG A 9 -9.11 12.22 -2.23
CA ARG A 9 -8.58 10.89 -2.57
C ARG A 9 -8.49 10.04 -1.29
N PRO A 10 -8.75 8.73 -1.35
CA PRO A 10 -8.62 7.85 -0.20
C PRO A 10 -7.25 7.97 0.49
N MET A 11 -6.17 8.09 -0.28
CA MET A 11 -4.81 8.27 0.27
C MET A 11 -4.68 9.57 1.07
N ASP A 12 -5.32 10.66 0.67
CA ASP A 12 -5.28 11.93 1.41
C ASP A 12 -5.93 11.80 2.79
N MET A 13 -7.03 11.06 2.88
CA MET A 13 -7.71 10.76 4.15
C MET A 13 -6.86 9.87 5.05
N ILE A 14 -6.20 8.87 4.48
CA ILE A 14 -5.29 7.96 5.20
C ILE A 14 -4.11 8.73 5.76
N ILE A 15 -3.45 9.54 4.95
CA ILE A 15 -2.29 10.35 5.35
C ILE A 15 -2.68 11.32 6.45
N ARG A 16 -3.80 12.00 6.30
CA ARG A 16 -4.32 12.93 7.33
C ARG A 16 -4.60 12.19 8.65
N GLY A 17 -5.20 11.01 8.58
CA GLY A 17 -5.43 10.17 9.75
C GLY A 17 -4.13 9.81 10.47
N CYS A 18 -3.11 9.40 9.73
CA CYS A 18 -1.79 9.12 10.29
C CYS A 18 -1.15 10.34 10.97
N GLN A 19 -1.28 11.50 10.34
CA GLN A 19 -0.77 12.76 10.90
C GLN A 19 -1.49 13.13 12.21
N VAL A 20 -2.80 12.99 12.27
CA VAL A 20 -3.59 13.21 13.50
C VAL A 20 -3.14 12.24 14.60
N ILE A 21 -2.94 10.97 14.28
CA ILE A 21 -2.55 9.95 15.24
C ILE A 21 -1.15 10.24 15.82
N ILE A 22 -0.17 10.55 14.99
CA ILE A 22 1.19 10.84 15.46
C ILE A 22 1.24 12.13 16.28
N GLN A 23 0.44 13.13 15.95
CA GLN A 23 0.35 14.37 16.72
C GLN A 23 -0.31 14.14 18.08
N GLN A 24 -1.32 13.29 18.15
CA GLN A 24 -2.06 13.03 19.38
C GLN A 24 -1.33 12.08 20.31
N TYR A 25 -0.81 10.97 19.79
CA TYR A 25 -0.23 9.87 20.59
C TYR A 25 1.30 9.89 20.63
N ARG A 26 1.93 10.67 19.77
CA ARG A 26 3.38 10.85 19.67
C ARG A 26 4.12 9.58 19.24
N SER A 27 5.43 9.68 19.07
CA SER A 27 6.32 8.56 18.75
C SER A 27 6.46 7.60 19.95
N GLY A 28 7.00 6.41 19.69
CA GLY A 28 7.28 5.43 20.72
C GLY A 28 6.20 4.36 20.92
N GLN A 29 5.14 4.40 20.13
CA GLN A 29 4.13 3.36 20.10
C GLN A 29 4.55 2.20 19.18
N THR A 30 3.90 1.03 19.34
CA THR A 30 4.13 -0.13 18.49
C THR A 30 3.46 0.03 17.11
N GLU A 31 3.89 -0.76 16.12
CA GLU A 31 3.19 -0.84 14.83
C GLU A 31 1.73 -1.25 15.01
N ALA A 32 1.48 -2.24 15.87
CA ALA A 32 0.12 -2.69 16.18
C ALA A 32 -0.76 -1.58 16.74
N PHE A 33 -0.21 -0.71 17.57
CA PHE A 33 -0.94 0.45 18.11
C PHE A 33 -1.35 1.41 16.99
N TYR A 34 -0.40 1.82 16.13
CA TYR A 34 -0.69 2.75 15.04
C TYR A 34 -1.67 2.15 14.03
N GLN A 35 -1.52 0.88 13.72
CA GLN A 35 -2.44 0.13 12.85
C GLN A 35 -3.88 0.18 13.42
N ARG A 36 -4.03 -0.11 14.70
CA ARG A 36 -5.34 -0.11 15.34
C ARG A 36 -5.96 1.28 15.39
N MET A 37 -5.17 2.29 15.70
CA MET A 37 -5.63 3.67 15.74
C MET A 37 -6.06 4.17 14.35
N LEU A 38 -5.31 3.83 13.30
CA LEU A 38 -5.69 4.18 11.94
C LEU A 38 -6.99 3.47 11.52
N GLN A 39 -7.14 2.19 11.84
CA GLN A 39 -8.36 1.44 11.58
C GLN A 39 -9.57 2.10 12.23
N ILE A 40 -9.46 2.48 13.49
CA ILE A 40 -10.53 3.17 14.24
C ILE A 40 -10.84 4.54 13.61
N HIS A 41 -9.81 5.31 13.28
CA HIS A 41 -9.97 6.63 12.67
C HIS A 41 -10.72 6.54 11.34
N LEU A 42 -10.36 5.60 10.48
CA LEU A 42 -11.02 5.37 9.19
C LEU A 42 -12.45 4.88 9.37
N TYR A 43 -12.70 4.01 10.33
CA TYR A 43 -14.05 3.56 10.68
C TYR A 43 -14.97 4.72 11.06
N HIS A 44 -14.50 5.62 11.90
CA HIS A 44 -15.26 6.82 12.28
C HIS A 44 -15.48 7.79 11.11
N SER A 45 -14.65 7.71 10.08
CA SER A 45 -14.82 8.47 8.83
C SER A 45 -15.74 7.76 7.83
N GLY A 46 -16.32 6.62 8.18
CA GLY A 46 -17.20 5.84 7.31
C GLY A 46 -16.46 5.01 6.26
N ILE A 47 -15.18 4.77 6.45
CA ILE A 47 -14.33 4.02 5.50
C ILE A 47 -14.14 2.59 6.00
N VAL A 48 -14.46 1.62 5.14
CA VAL A 48 -14.21 0.20 5.43
C VAL A 48 -12.70 -0.07 5.46
N CYS A 49 -12.22 -0.64 6.55
CA CYS A 49 -10.82 -0.96 6.74
C CYS A 49 -10.69 -2.35 7.37
N LEU A 50 -10.07 -3.27 6.64
CA LEU A 50 -9.75 -4.61 7.13
C LEU A 50 -8.31 -4.65 7.59
N ALA A 51 -8.08 -5.21 8.79
CA ALA A 51 -6.75 -5.36 9.35
C ALA A 51 -6.28 -6.81 9.25
N GLU A 52 -4.98 -7.00 9.12
CA GLU A 52 -4.32 -8.29 9.16
C GLU A 52 -4.91 -9.29 8.16
N VAL A 53 -4.98 -8.89 6.90
CA VAL A 53 -5.54 -9.68 5.80
C VAL A 53 -4.52 -10.70 5.32
N ASP A 54 -4.83 -11.98 5.46
CA ASP A 54 -3.98 -13.06 4.98
C ASP A 54 -3.86 -13.04 3.45
N VAL A 55 -2.64 -13.22 2.97
CA VAL A 55 -2.31 -13.21 1.55
C VAL A 55 -1.83 -14.59 1.12
N PHE A 56 -2.45 -15.15 0.12
CA PHE A 56 -2.13 -16.47 -0.42
C PHE A 56 -1.60 -16.36 -1.84
N ALA A 57 -0.55 -17.15 -2.13
CA ALA A 57 -0.13 -17.48 -3.48
C ALA A 57 -0.60 -18.88 -3.83
N MET A 58 -0.89 -19.14 -5.10
CA MET A 58 -1.31 -20.46 -5.55
C MET A 58 -0.10 -21.24 -6.04
N SER A 59 0.09 -22.45 -5.47
CA SER A 59 1.00 -23.47 -6.01
C SER A 59 0.16 -24.56 -6.67
N GLY A 60 -0.08 -24.43 -7.97
CA GLY A 60 -1.10 -25.21 -8.65
C GLY A 60 -2.50 -24.89 -8.09
N ALA A 61 -3.19 -25.88 -7.54
CA ALA A 61 -4.49 -25.73 -6.88
C ALA A 61 -4.38 -25.50 -5.37
N VAL A 62 -3.17 -25.45 -4.81
CA VAL A 62 -2.95 -25.36 -3.36
C VAL A 62 -2.64 -23.92 -2.96
N PRO A 63 -3.45 -23.29 -2.09
CA PRO A 63 -3.14 -21.99 -1.53
C PRO A 63 -2.00 -22.10 -0.51
N VAL A 64 -1.02 -21.20 -0.63
CA VAL A 64 0.12 -21.10 0.29
C VAL A 64 0.10 -19.71 0.90
N LEU A 65 0.07 -19.63 2.23
CA LEU A 65 0.14 -18.34 2.94
C LEU A 65 1.52 -17.71 2.72
N VAL A 66 1.55 -16.53 2.11
CA VAL A 66 2.80 -15.79 1.82
C VAL A 66 3.03 -14.62 2.75
N GLY A 67 2.02 -14.20 3.49
CA GLY A 67 2.12 -13.11 4.45
C GLY A 67 0.77 -12.55 4.84
N ARG A 68 0.84 -11.38 5.47
CA ARG A 68 -0.34 -10.70 6.00
C ARG A 68 -0.23 -9.21 5.74
N ILE A 69 -1.25 -8.63 5.13
CA ILE A 69 -1.36 -7.19 4.88
C ILE A 69 -1.80 -6.52 6.17
N ASP A 70 -1.16 -5.42 6.54
CA ASP A 70 -1.53 -4.68 7.75
C ASP A 70 -2.94 -4.10 7.65
N LEU A 71 -3.21 -3.34 6.60
CA LEU A 71 -4.52 -2.73 6.35
C LEU A 71 -4.89 -2.79 4.86
N GLU A 72 -6.15 -3.12 4.63
CA GLU A 72 -6.82 -3.07 3.33
C GLU A 72 -7.97 -2.08 3.43
N VAL A 73 -7.87 -0.94 2.74
CA VAL A 73 -8.78 0.19 2.88
C VAL A 73 -9.69 0.28 1.67
N ASP A 74 -10.99 0.35 1.93
CA ASP A 74 -12.05 0.53 0.92
C ASP A 74 -11.98 -0.48 -0.24
N HIS A 75 -11.52 -1.69 0.04
CA HIS A 75 -11.35 -2.78 -0.93
C HIS A 75 -10.48 -2.43 -2.14
N SER A 76 -9.69 -1.37 -2.06
CA SER A 76 -8.92 -0.84 -3.20
C SER A 76 -7.51 -0.39 -2.86
N THR A 77 -7.18 -0.25 -1.58
CA THR A 77 -5.90 0.29 -1.12
C THR A 77 -5.23 -0.66 -0.14
N ILE A 78 -3.95 -0.95 -0.37
CA ILE A 78 -3.12 -1.80 0.49
C ILE A 78 -2.10 -0.93 1.21
N LEU A 79 -2.04 -1.05 2.52
CA LEU A 79 -1.10 -0.31 3.37
C LEU A 79 -0.22 -1.26 4.17
N GLU A 80 1.08 -0.97 4.19
CA GLU A 80 2.06 -1.51 5.11
C GLU A 80 2.50 -0.42 6.08
N LEU A 81 2.36 -0.67 7.38
CA LEU A 81 2.75 0.27 8.42
C LEU A 81 4.06 -0.18 9.06
N LYS A 82 4.94 0.78 9.30
CA LYS A 82 6.24 0.56 9.94
C LYS A 82 6.49 1.61 11.01
N VAL A 83 7.17 1.22 12.06
CA VAL A 83 7.79 2.14 13.02
C VAL A 83 9.26 2.20 12.66
N CYS A 84 9.65 3.24 11.96
CA CYS A 84 11.01 3.42 11.43
C CYS A 84 11.25 4.87 11.06
N ASN A 85 12.51 5.24 10.85
CA ASN A 85 12.88 6.59 10.42
C ASN A 85 13.14 6.69 8.92
N GLN A 86 13.15 5.56 8.23
CA GLN A 86 13.42 5.49 6.81
C GLN A 86 12.70 4.29 6.18
N ILE A 87 12.04 4.51 5.05
CA ILE A 87 11.45 3.43 4.25
C ILE A 87 12.57 2.77 3.45
N LEU A 88 12.76 1.47 3.69
CA LEU A 88 13.78 0.67 3.04
C LEU A 88 13.23 -0.04 1.79
N PRO A 89 14.09 -0.39 0.82
CA PRO A 89 13.67 -1.13 -0.38
C PRO A 89 12.91 -2.43 -0.05
N LYS A 90 13.30 -3.14 1.01
CA LYS A 90 12.62 -4.37 1.46
C LYS A 90 11.16 -4.13 1.85
N HIS A 91 10.83 -2.96 2.40
CA HIS A 91 9.45 -2.61 2.76
C HIS A 91 8.59 -2.45 1.51
N VAL A 92 9.12 -1.77 0.50
CA VAL A 92 8.44 -1.59 -0.79
C VAL A 92 8.29 -2.91 -1.53
N GLN A 93 9.31 -3.76 -1.53
CA GLN A 93 9.25 -5.09 -2.14
C GLN A 93 8.19 -5.97 -1.48
N GLN A 94 8.06 -5.92 -0.16
CA GLN A 94 7.01 -6.62 0.58
C GLN A 94 5.62 -6.14 0.16
N LEU A 95 5.42 -4.82 0.13
CA LEU A 95 4.17 -4.21 -0.32
C LEU A 95 3.79 -4.66 -1.73
N LEU A 96 4.70 -4.58 -2.68
CA LEU A 96 4.45 -4.95 -4.08
C LEU A 96 4.15 -6.44 -4.24
N ARG A 97 4.76 -7.29 -3.43
CA ARG A 97 4.45 -8.73 -3.39
C ARG A 97 3.01 -8.98 -2.98
N TYR A 98 2.53 -8.27 -1.97
CA TYR A 98 1.14 -8.37 -1.51
C TYR A 98 0.15 -7.82 -2.53
N VAL A 99 0.49 -6.70 -3.18
CA VAL A 99 -0.31 -6.13 -4.27
C VAL A 99 -0.51 -7.16 -5.38
N ARG A 100 0.57 -7.77 -5.85
CA ARG A 100 0.50 -8.79 -6.93
C ARG A 100 -0.34 -9.99 -6.53
N ALA A 101 -0.18 -10.48 -5.30
CA ALA A 101 -0.94 -11.62 -4.80
C ALA A 101 -2.44 -11.29 -4.71
N ARG A 102 -2.79 -10.11 -4.24
CA ARG A 102 -4.20 -9.69 -4.16
C ARG A 102 -4.80 -9.44 -5.55
N GLN A 103 -4.05 -8.87 -6.47
CA GLN A 103 -4.49 -8.72 -7.86
C GLN A 103 -4.75 -10.08 -8.52
N ALA A 104 -3.90 -11.07 -8.25
CA ALA A 104 -4.07 -12.43 -8.76
C ALA A 104 -5.35 -13.11 -8.24
N THR A 105 -5.86 -12.71 -7.08
CA THR A 105 -7.12 -13.20 -6.52
C THR A 105 -8.34 -12.33 -6.91
N GLY A 106 -8.17 -11.37 -7.80
CA GLY A 106 -9.24 -10.56 -8.39
C GLY A 106 -9.50 -9.22 -7.70
N MET A 107 -8.70 -8.83 -6.71
CA MET A 107 -8.83 -7.50 -6.11
C MET A 107 -8.37 -6.42 -7.09
N ASN A 108 -9.18 -5.38 -7.26
CA ASN A 108 -8.79 -4.19 -8.01
C ASN A 108 -8.00 -3.24 -7.11
N VAL A 109 -6.69 -3.44 -7.02
CA VAL A 109 -5.80 -2.59 -6.21
C VAL A 109 -5.52 -1.30 -6.97
N GLN A 110 -6.02 -0.18 -6.46
CA GLN A 110 -5.85 1.14 -7.05
C GLN A 110 -4.69 1.91 -6.42
N HIS A 111 -4.44 1.71 -5.13
CA HIS A 111 -3.41 2.39 -4.37
C HIS A 111 -2.67 1.43 -3.46
N ALA A 112 -1.39 1.69 -3.24
CA ALA A 112 -0.59 0.99 -2.25
C ALA A 112 0.48 1.91 -1.69
N ALA A 113 0.73 1.84 -0.40
CA ALA A 113 1.71 2.66 0.26
C ALA A 113 2.37 1.97 1.45
N VAL A 114 3.63 2.30 1.69
CA VAL A 114 4.31 2.08 2.96
C VAL A 114 4.23 3.36 3.77
N ILE A 115 3.80 3.25 5.02
CA ILE A 115 3.67 4.37 5.96
C ILE A 115 4.58 4.12 7.16
N CYS A 116 5.51 5.02 7.39
CA CYS A 116 6.43 5.01 8.52
C CYS A 116 5.99 6.04 9.57
N PHE A 117 5.82 5.58 10.81
CA PHE A 117 5.71 6.45 11.97
C PHE A 117 7.10 6.61 12.57
N THR A 118 7.65 7.83 12.54
CA THR A 118 9.04 8.09 12.91
C THR A 118 9.20 8.44 14.39
N ASP A 119 10.42 8.41 14.89
CA ASP A 119 10.73 8.83 16.27
C ASP A 119 10.72 10.36 16.46
N SER A 120 10.69 11.12 15.37
CA SER A 120 10.59 12.59 15.39
C SER A 120 9.13 13.10 15.28
N ASN A 121 8.15 12.27 15.59
CA ASN A 121 6.72 12.59 15.53
C ASN A 121 6.24 13.04 14.15
N THR A 122 6.76 12.43 13.13
CA THR A 122 6.38 12.66 11.73
C THR A 122 5.95 11.35 11.07
N VAL A 123 5.30 11.48 9.93
CA VAL A 123 4.88 10.35 9.10
C VAL A 123 5.55 10.48 7.75
N ILE A 124 6.20 9.41 7.32
CA ILE A 124 6.76 9.29 5.97
C ILE A 124 5.87 8.35 5.19
N VAL A 125 5.41 8.79 4.02
CA VAL A 125 4.56 7.98 3.13
C VAL A 125 5.26 7.78 1.81
N ARG A 126 5.35 6.53 1.38
CA ARG A 126 5.77 6.18 0.03
C ARG A 126 4.63 5.45 -0.67
N GLU A 127 3.96 6.16 -1.56
CA GLU A 127 2.94 5.62 -2.44
C GLU A 127 3.59 5.05 -3.71
N GLU A 128 3.21 3.83 -4.07
CA GLU A 128 3.71 3.19 -5.28
C GLU A 128 2.78 3.44 -6.47
N ASP A 129 3.37 3.65 -7.63
CA ASP A 129 2.65 3.76 -8.89
C ASP A 129 2.32 2.35 -9.41
N LEU A 130 1.04 1.99 -9.35
CA LEU A 130 0.55 0.68 -9.76
C LEU A 130 0.10 0.63 -11.22
N ARG A 131 0.26 1.71 -11.97
CA ARG A 131 -0.06 1.70 -13.40
C ARG A 131 0.85 0.71 -14.13
N PRO A 132 0.31 -0.09 -15.06
CA PRO A 132 1.15 -0.95 -15.88
C PRO A 132 2.16 -0.09 -16.65
N PRO A 133 3.39 -0.59 -16.88
CA PRO A 133 4.36 0.14 -17.67
C PRO A 133 3.76 0.49 -19.04
N GLN A 134 3.86 1.77 -19.39
CA GLN A 134 3.36 2.22 -20.69
C GLN A 134 4.09 1.49 -21.82
N PRO A 135 3.38 1.03 -22.86
CA PRO A 135 4.05 0.48 -24.04
C PRO A 135 4.98 1.55 -24.62
N PRO A 136 6.17 1.16 -25.13
CA PRO A 136 7.08 2.11 -25.73
C PRO A 136 6.36 2.87 -26.84
N ALA A 137 6.64 4.18 -26.95
CA ALA A 137 6.06 5.01 -28.01
C ALA A 137 6.23 4.32 -29.37
N LYS A 138 5.17 4.31 -30.19
CA LYS A 138 5.19 3.70 -31.52
C LYS A 138 6.41 4.23 -32.29
N GLY A 139 7.35 3.34 -32.63
CA GLY A 139 8.56 3.67 -33.38
C GLY A 139 9.89 3.29 -32.72
N VAL A 140 9.89 2.88 -31.44
CA VAL A 140 11.11 2.38 -30.80
C VAL A 140 11.17 0.87 -30.95
N VAL A 141 11.84 0.39 -31.98
CA VAL A 141 12.18 -1.03 -32.12
C VAL A 141 13.34 -1.32 -31.17
N ARG A 142 13.07 -1.96 -30.06
CA ARG A 142 14.13 -2.56 -29.23
C ARG A 142 14.51 -3.88 -29.87
N SER A 143 15.60 -3.89 -30.65
CA SER A 143 16.20 -5.15 -31.09
C SER A 143 16.76 -5.88 -29.87
N ARG A 144 16.18 -7.01 -29.53
CA ARG A 144 16.80 -7.95 -28.61
C ARG A 144 17.88 -8.71 -29.36
N PHE A 145 19.14 -8.44 -29.03
CA PHE A 145 20.23 -9.23 -29.54
C PHE A 145 20.30 -10.52 -28.70
N PHE A 146 19.98 -11.65 -29.31
CA PHE A 146 20.26 -12.95 -28.73
C PHE A 146 21.61 -13.43 -29.27
N PRO A 147 22.61 -13.72 -28.42
CA PRO A 147 23.82 -14.37 -28.91
C PRO A 147 23.47 -15.76 -29.46
N PRO A 148 24.15 -16.22 -30.51
CA PRO A 148 23.91 -17.55 -31.08
C PRO A 148 24.20 -18.61 -30.03
N PRO A 149 23.49 -19.75 -30.03
CA PRO A 149 23.78 -20.85 -29.15
C PRO A 149 25.16 -21.44 -29.51
N ASN A 150 25.97 -21.72 -28.49
CA ASN A 150 27.24 -22.45 -28.63
C ASN A 150 26.99 -23.87 -29.08
#